data_f0919b1ce7ef4807208f4d83c09f3013
#
_entry.id   f0919b1ce7ef4807208f4d83c09f3013
#
_cell.length_a   1.000
_cell.length_b   1.000
_cell.length_c   1.000
_cell.angle_alpha   90.00
_cell.angle_beta   90.00
_cell.angle_gamma   90.00
#
_symmetry.space_group_name_H-M   'P 1'
#
loop_
_entity.id
_entity.type
_entity.pdbx_description
1 polymer ?
#
loop_
_entity_poly.entity_id
_entity_poly.type
_entity_poly.pdbx_seq_one_letter_code
_entity_poly.pdbx_strand_id
1 'polypeptide(L)'
;MRRFGCLLTLVTAIALSASASFAQEGKLKISVRPKEAYVFVDGKAIHEGKSRSIPLSAGKHTVAVVNYGFKISTQDVDITSGKTTDLNVTLEPYGGTISGPWGRVYLGGGWPHAAVLSNGTTPAYLVGHVDEMNNDFFVWKQELILPVGHHHLTVTKEGKTVWEGDVDVQANKKVSIDMAKNSQKTTDWPRGAKLSNIPRFKTGVASATIAVAPVTGSFSASPTQINCGDTSNLTWQTTETIDTNISNVGAVQPSGTQGVSPKATTTYDFTSTGPGGVVKSSSTVNVNTKVDASISANPSEVRYRKIGDKVITQDSSTITWKTSNAQDATLNGNKVDVNGSQQVQAEPADSSQVAEGQPARTVDESKTYTLNATNTCGGSATQTANLHVTGSVEPIPAVVLQSIFYPTDYPDKKNPQVGLVKSQQLDLATLAGGFKKYLEYDPDAKLSVEAFADVRGSKDHNQDLSERRVERIKQYLVDQGISADKIQTAAYGKERPMPKGDVKNLEETNPNQPPKARLRNVTGDWYAYNRRADVVLLPSGKKSTQYYPHNADDSNIMWQIPKPALKKVEAAQ
;
A
#
# COMPACT_ATOMS: atom_id res chain seq x y z
N MET A 1 -36.78 -39.70 -15.26
CA MET A 1 -35.57 -40.21 -14.57
C MET A 1 -34.37 -39.39 -15.03
N ARG A 2 -33.99 -38.35 -14.30
CA ARG A 2 -32.72 -37.66 -14.42
C ARG A 2 -32.29 -37.22 -13.03
N ARG A 3 -31.22 -37.81 -12.53
CA ARG A 3 -30.64 -37.57 -11.21
C ARG A 3 -29.84 -36.26 -11.27
N PHE A 4 -30.17 -35.29 -10.44
CA PHE A 4 -29.34 -34.14 -10.15
C PHE A 4 -28.37 -34.52 -9.01
N GLY A 5 -27.07 -34.47 -9.30
CA GLY A 5 -26.01 -34.59 -8.32
C GLY A 5 -25.79 -33.26 -7.63
N CYS A 6 -25.97 -33.24 -6.32
CA CYS A 6 -25.68 -32.10 -5.44
C CYS A 6 -24.18 -32.11 -5.12
N LEU A 7 -23.43 -31.11 -5.58
CA LEU A 7 -22.02 -30.88 -5.24
C LEU A 7 -21.97 -30.20 -3.86
N LEU A 8 -21.55 -30.94 -2.85
CA LEU A 8 -21.37 -30.46 -1.48
C LEU A 8 -19.97 -29.83 -1.40
N THR A 9 -19.88 -28.50 -1.41
CA THR A 9 -18.64 -27.77 -1.12
C THR A 9 -18.38 -27.77 0.37
N LEU A 10 -17.37 -28.53 0.78
CA LEU A 10 -16.85 -28.60 2.15
C LEU A 10 -16.07 -27.31 2.44
N VAL A 11 -16.65 -26.37 3.19
CA VAL A 11 -15.94 -25.22 3.75
C VAL A 11 -15.25 -25.71 5.01
N THR A 12 -13.94 -25.95 4.93
CA THR A 12 -13.09 -26.19 6.11
C THR A 12 -12.90 -24.86 6.84
N ALA A 13 -13.69 -24.67 7.90
CA ALA A 13 -13.42 -23.64 8.89
C ALA A 13 -12.15 -24.02 9.66
N ILE A 14 -11.04 -23.32 9.37
CA ILE A 14 -9.84 -23.36 10.22
C ILE A 14 -10.19 -22.57 11.48
N ALA A 15 -10.59 -23.30 12.53
CA ALA A 15 -10.63 -22.77 13.87
C ALA A 15 -9.19 -22.48 14.31
N LEU A 16 -8.77 -21.20 14.31
CA LEU A 16 -7.63 -20.77 15.11
C LEU A 16 -8.02 -20.97 16.58
N SER A 17 -7.70 -22.13 17.12
CA SER A 17 -7.61 -22.34 18.56
C SER A 17 -6.43 -21.48 19.04
N ALA A 18 -6.73 -20.29 19.58
CA ALA A 18 -5.82 -19.61 20.47
C ALA A 18 -5.58 -20.56 21.64
N SER A 19 -4.51 -21.33 21.57
CA SER A 19 -3.99 -22.10 22.68
C SER A 19 -3.63 -21.07 23.75
N ALA A 20 -4.51 -20.87 24.73
CA ALA A 20 -4.13 -20.28 25.99
C ALA A 20 -2.96 -21.12 26.48
N SER A 21 -1.75 -20.59 26.35
CA SER A 21 -0.54 -21.20 26.90
C SER A 21 -0.73 -21.14 28.39
N PHE A 22 -1.27 -22.22 28.99
CA PHE A 22 -1.17 -22.40 30.43
C PHE A 22 0.33 -22.41 30.70
N ALA A 23 0.81 -21.35 31.35
CA ALA A 23 2.18 -21.30 31.78
C ALA A 23 2.40 -22.55 32.64
N GLN A 24 3.18 -23.49 32.12
CA GLN A 24 3.46 -24.73 32.84
C GLN A 24 4.22 -24.34 34.11
N GLU A 25 3.68 -24.68 35.26
CA GLU A 25 4.24 -24.34 36.56
C GLU A 25 5.41 -25.27 36.93
N GLY A 26 6.46 -24.71 37.52
CA GLY A 26 7.48 -25.42 38.28
C GLY A 26 7.41 -25.04 39.75
N LYS A 27 8.40 -25.44 40.52
CA LYS A 27 8.47 -25.15 41.96
C LYS A 27 9.84 -24.58 42.30
N LEU A 28 9.86 -23.48 43.07
CA LEU A 28 11.05 -22.96 43.71
C LEU A 28 11.08 -23.45 45.15
N LYS A 29 12.10 -24.20 45.55
CA LYS A 29 12.35 -24.55 46.95
C LYS A 29 13.53 -23.69 47.45
N ILE A 30 13.23 -22.78 48.40
CA ILE A 30 14.20 -21.85 48.91
C ILE A 30 14.58 -22.12 50.36
N SER A 31 15.87 -22.14 50.64
CA SER A 31 16.43 -22.16 51.98
C SER A 31 17.20 -20.90 52.25
N VAL A 32 16.88 -20.21 53.32
CA VAL A 32 17.55 -18.94 53.65
C VAL A 32 18.18 -19.00 55.04
N ARG A 33 19.28 -18.25 55.19
CA ARG A 33 19.92 -18.01 56.48
C ARG A 33 20.20 -16.50 56.62
N PRO A 34 19.74 -15.85 57.70
CA PRO A 34 18.94 -16.39 58.80
C PRO A 34 17.55 -16.84 58.34
N LYS A 35 16.93 -17.76 59.06
CA LYS A 35 15.61 -18.36 58.69
C LYS A 35 14.47 -17.33 58.65
N GLU A 36 14.64 -16.25 59.39
CA GLU A 36 13.67 -15.16 59.56
C GLU A 36 13.74 -14.12 58.44
N ALA A 37 14.56 -14.36 57.44
CA ALA A 37 14.68 -13.42 56.33
C ALA A 37 13.43 -13.40 55.46
N TYR A 38 13.11 -12.22 54.95
CA TYR A 38 12.04 -12.04 53.97
C TYR A 38 12.48 -12.54 52.60
N VAL A 39 11.58 -13.19 51.93
CA VAL A 39 11.78 -13.63 50.56
C VAL A 39 10.76 -12.90 49.66
N PHE A 40 11.25 -12.27 48.64
CA PHE A 40 10.47 -11.68 47.59
C PHE A 40 10.75 -12.43 46.29
N VAL A 41 9.70 -12.71 45.53
CA VAL A 41 9.79 -13.22 44.17
C VAL A 41 9.08 -12.25 43.26
N ASP A 42 9.76 -11.74 42.26
CA ASP A 42 9.27 -10.72 41.33
C ASP A 42 8.64 -9.52 42.07
N GLY A 43 9.33 -9.04 43.11
CA GLY A 43 8.89 -7.92 43.96
C GLY A 43 7.75 -8.24 44.94
N LYS A 44 7.24 -9.48 44.97
CA LYS A 44 6.14 -9.88 45.88
C LYS A 44 6.67 -10.66 47.08
N ALA A 45 6.29 -10.24 48.30
CA ALA A 45 6.66 -10.95 49.51
C ALA A 45 6.06 -12.36 49.54
N ILE A 46 6.87 -13.35 49.85
CA ILE A 46 6.48 -14.75 50.01
C ILE A 46 6.35 -15.08 51.47
N HIS A 47 5.26 -15.79 51.83
CA HIS A 47 4.99 -16.18 53.20
C HIS A 47 6.01 -17.08 53.83
N GLU A 48 6.22 -16.94 55.14
CA GLU A 48 6.87 -17.93 55.96
C GLU A 48 5.97 -19.13 56.17
N GLY A 49 6.09 -20.14 55.36
CA GLY A 49 5.55 -21.46 55.60
C GLY A 49 6.64 -22.45 56.00
N LYS A 50 6.30 -23.52 56.72
CA LYS A 50 7.24 -24.61 57.08
C LYS A 50 7.85 -25.31 55.86
N SER A 51 7.31 -25.10 54.69
CA SER A 51 7.83 -25.58 53.42
C SER A 51 7.89 -24.42 52.45
N ARG A 52 9.08 -23.93 52.21
CA ARG A 52 9.37 -22.85 51.22
C ARG A 52 9.42 -23.42 49.80
N SER A 53 8.32 -24.08 49.44
CA SER A 53 8.12 -24.56 48.06
C SER A 53 7.06 -23.71 47.39
N ILE A 54 7.49 -22.88 46.48
CA ILE A 54 6.69 -21.84 45.84
C ILE A 54 6.40 -22.28 44.41
N PRO A 55 5.11 -22.44 44.01
CA PRO A 55 4.75 -22.65 42.64
C PRO A 55 4.98 -21.35 41.84
N LEU A 56 5.71 -21.44 40.73
CA LEU A 56 5.99 -20.34 39.84
C LEU A 56 5.82 -20.77 38.38
N SER A 57 5.49 -19.84 37.53
CA SER A 57 5.48 -20.08 36.08
C SER A 57 6.86 -20.52 35.59
N ALA A 58 6.92 -21.31 34.54
CA ALA A 58 8.21 -21.60 33.91
C ALA A 58 8.81 -20.31 33.32
N GLY A 59 10.10 -20.09 33.51
CA GLY A 59 10.82 -18.91 33.06
C GLY A 59 11.76 -18.35 34.11
N LYS A 60 12.28 -17.17 33.84
CA LYS A 60 13.16 -16.42 34.76
C LYS A 60 12.34 -15.68 35.81
N HIS A 61 12.73 -15.80 37.06
CA HIS A 61 12.19 -15.10 38.21
C HIS A 61 13.30 -14.46 39.01
N THR A 62 13.05 -13.27 39.55
CA THR A 62 13.99 -12.61 40.46
C THR A 62 13.61 -12.93 41.90
N VAL A 63 14.59 -13.45 42.64
CA VAL A 63 14.42 -13.73 44.08
C VAL A 63 15.29 -12.76 44.87
N ALA A 64 14.64 -11.90 45.69
CA ALA A 64 15.33 -11.06 46.63
C ALA A 64 15.14 -11.59 48.07
N VAL A 65 16.22 -11.69 48.81
CA VAL A 65 16.20 -12.10 50.21
C VAL A 65 16.74 -10.96 51.06
N VAL A 66 15.94 -10.54 52.04
CA VAL A 66 16.16 -9.33 52.82
C VAL A 66 16.03 -9.66 54.30
N ASN A 67 16.92 -9.19 55.10
CA ASN A 67 16.75 -9.18 56.56
C ASN A 67 17.41 -7.96 57.17
N TYR A 68 16.86 -7.53 58.27
CA TYR A 68 17.40 -6.39 59.03
C TYR A 68 18.83 -6.68 59.50
N GLY A 69 19.76 -5.81 59.17
CA GLY A 69 21.17 -5.98 59.53
C GLY A 69 21.99 -6.83 58.56
N PHE A 70 21.45 -7.23 57.43
CA PHE A 70 22.13 -8.01 56.39
C PHE A 70 22.09 -7.30 55.07
N LYS A 71 23.11 -7.58 54.23
CA LYS A 71 23.10 -7.15 52.84
C LYS A 71 21.99 -7.91 52.10
N ILE A 72 21.33 -7.24 51.17
CA ILE A 72 20.33 -7.87 50.32
C ILE A 72 21.01 -8.86 49.37
N SER A 73 20.41 -10.03 49.19
CA SER A 73 20.78 -10.97 48.13
C SER A 73 19.67 -10.96 47.08
N THR A 74 19.99 -10.54 45.87
CA THR A 74 19.09 -10.61 44.72
C THR A 74 19.68 -11.55 43.69
N GLN A 75 18.92 -12.55 43.24
CA GLN A 75 19.39 -13.59 42.31
C GLN A 75 18.29 -13.92 41.29
N ASP A 76 18.68 -14.15 40.08
CA ASP A 76 17.83 -14.70 39.05
C ASP A 76 17.78 -16.22 39.14
N VAL A 77 16.59 -16.76 39.01
CA VAL A 77 16.33 -18.20 39.08
C VAL A 77 15.49 -18.64 37.88
N ASP A 78 15.99 -19.62 37.14
CA ASP A 78 15.24 -20.23 36.05
C ASP A 78 14.37 -21.38 36.57
N ILE A 79 13.08 -21.23 36.39
CA ILE A 79 12.06 -22.22 36.75
C ILE A 79 11.74 -23.08 35.53
N THR A 80 11.95 -24.38 35.65
CA THR A 80 11.60 -25.36 34.61
C THR A 80 10.25 -25.99 34.93
N SER A 81 9.37 -26.07 33.97
CA SER A 81 8.07 -26.72 34.11
C SER A 81 8.16 -28.13 34.69
N GLY A 82 7.31 -28.45 35.65
CA GLY A 82 7.19 -29.75 36.29
C GLY A 82 8.41 -30.12 37.18
N LYS A 83 9.43 -29.27 37.29
CA LYS A 83 10.63 -29.53 38.10
C LYS A 83 10.65 -28.63 39.33
N THR A 84 11.43 -29.07 40.34
CA THR A 84 11.78 -28.27 41.52
C THR A 84 13.16 -27.71 41.36
N THR A 85 13.30 -26.38 41.48
CA THR A 85 14.58 -25.67 41.53
C THR A 85 14.91 -25.36 42.99
N ASP A 86 16.06 -25.81 43.48
CA ASP A 86 16.54 -25.54 44.84
C ASP A 86 17.39 -24.27 44.86
N LEU A 87 17.08 -23.32 45.73
CA LEU A 87 17.85 -22.10 45.96
C LEU A 87 18.26 -21.98 47.43
N ASN A 88 19.56 -21.86 47.68
CA ASN A 88 20.11 -21.69 49.01
C ASN A 88 20.72 -20.29 49.12
N VAL A 89 20.20 -19.44 50.00
CA VAL A 89 20.70 -18.08 50.23
C VAL A 89 21.19 -17.94 51.67
N THR A 90 22.41 -17.51 51.83
CA THR A 90 22.97 -17.08 53.13
C THR A 90 23.27 -15.60 53.01
N LEU A 91 22.56 -14.80 53.83
CA LEU A 91 22.77 -13.36 53.85
C LEU A 91 24.06 -13.02 54.58
N GLU A 92 24.76 -12.04 54.07
CA GLU A 92 25.98 -11.48 54.64
C GLU A 92 25.61 -10.38 55.62
N PRO A 93 26.04 -10.42 56.91
CA PRO A 93 25.70 -9.37 57.85
C PRO A 93 26.43 -8.08 57.53
N TYR A 94 25.77 -6.94 57.69
CA TYR A 94 26.49 -5.70 57.87
C TYR A 94 27.22 -5.75 59.22
N GLY A 95 28.44 -5.38 59.27
CA GLY A 95 29.18 -5.37 60.51
C GLY A 95 28.54 -4.50 61.58
N GLY A 96 27.90 -5.07 62.58
CA GLY A 96 27.25 -4.39 63.67
C GLY A 96 26.14 -5.22 64.34
N THR A 97 25.72 -4.82 65.54
CA THR A 97 24.59 -5.43 66.30
C THR A 97 23.53 -4.39 66.54
N ILE A 98 22.28 -4.82 66.40
CA ILE A 98 21.11 -4.02 66.82
C ILE A 98 20.70 -4.51 68.20
N SER A 99 20.70 -3.62 69.17
CA SER A 99 20.22 -3.91 70.54
C SER A 99 18.91 -3.20 70.83
N GLY A 100 18.03 -3.88 71.64
CA GLY A 100 16.84 -3.28 72.20
C GLY A 100 17.15 -2.12 73.16
N PRO A 101 16.13 -1.45 73.66
CA PRO A 101 14.77 -1.96 73.82
C PRO A 101 13.92 -1.89 72.57
N TRP A 102 12.93 -2.80 72.50
CA TRP A 102 12.06 -3.04 71.35
C TRP A 102 10.59 -2.74 71.66
N GLY A 103 9.87 -2.28 70.66
CA GLY A 103 8.43 -2.22 70.67
C GLY A 103 7.83 -2.98 69.49
N ARG A 104 6.54 -3.18 69.54
CA ARG A 104 5.81 -3.92 68.53
C ARG A 104 4.88 -2.97 67.76
N VAL A 105 4.89 -3.07 66.43
CA VAL A 105 4.00 -2.33 65.57
C VAL A 105 3.18 -3.33 64.77
N TYR A 106 1.87 -3.19 64.78
CA TYR A 106 0.93 -4.00 64.02
C TYR A 106 0.28 -3.16 62.92
N LEU A 107 0.43 -3.60 61.69
CA LEU A 107 -0.18 -2.96 60.52
C LEU A 107 -1.39 -3.75 60.09
N GLY A 108 -2.58 -3.15 60.09
CA GLY A 108 -3.83 -3.73 59.63
C GLY A 108 -4.43 -2.96 58.47
N GLY A 109 -5.29 -3.61 57.68
CA GLY A 109 -5.97 -2.98 56.56
C GLY A 109 -5.06 -2.65 55.37
N GLY A 110 -3.99 -3.40 55.21
CA GLY A 110 -2.95 -3.12 54.24
C GLY A 110 -3.08 -3.89 52.94
N TRP A 111 -2.02 -3.85 52.19
CA TRP A 111 -1.89 -4.46 50.87
C TRP A 111 -1.14 -5.81 50.94
N PRO A 112 -1.65 -6.87 50.36
CA PRO A 112 -0.91 -8.14 50.27
C PRO A 112 0.41 -7.96 49.51
N HIS A 113 1.45 -8.69 49.95
CA HIS A 113 2.76 -8.72 49.29
C HIS A 113 3.44 -7.36 49.14
N ALA A 114 3.17 -6.40 50.00
CA ALA A 114 3.88 -5.13 49.99
C ALA A 114 5.13 -5.18 50.88
N ALA A 115 6.15 -4.45 50.52
CA ALA A 115 7.34 -4.25 51.33
C ALA A 115 7.09 -3.10 52.37
N VAL A 116 7.67 -3.23 53.56
CA VAL A 116 7.61 -2.17 54.59
C VAL A 116 9.03 -1.70 54.89
N LEU A 117 9.22 -0.40 54.77
CA LEU A 117 10.46 0.28 55.09
C LEU A 117 10.24 1.12 56.37
N SER A 118 11.24 1.10 57.23
CA SER A 118 11.30 1.99 58.37
C SER A 118 12.31 3.09 58.13
N ASN A 119 11.93 4.33 58.28
CA ASN A 119 12.77 5.51 58.01
C ASN A 119 13.31 5.55 56.58
N GLY A 120 12.54 5.01 55.63
CA GLY A 120 12.84 5.03 54.19
C GLY A 120 14.04 4.20 53.74
N THR A 121 14.84 3.65 54.64
CA THR A 121 16.11 3.02 54.33
C THR A 121 16.31 1.67 54.97
N THR A 122 15.59 1.35 56.02
CA THR A 122 15.79 0.11 56.78
C THR A 122 14.54 -0.75 56.66
N PRO A 123 14.61 -2.01 56.18
CA PRO A 123 13.47 -2.88 56.16
C PRO A 123 12.98 -3.11 57.60
N ALA A 124 11.69 -2.89 57.80
CA ALA A 124 11.08 -3.20 59.07
C ALA A 124 11.10 -4.73 59.27
N TYR A 125 11.43 -5.14 60.49
CA TYR A 125 11.49 -6.56 60.80
C TYR A 125 10.12 -7.17 60.97
N LEU A 126 9.74 -8.15 60.14
CA LEU A 126 8.47 -8.80 60.13
C LEU A 126 8.44 -9.92 61.17
N VAL A 127 7.50 -9.88 62.10
CA VAL A 127 7.24 -10.92 63.09
C VAL A 127 5.76 -11.29 63.00
N GLY A 128 5.43 -12.30 62.28
CA GLY A 128 4.06 -12.75 62.22
C GLY A 128 3.60 -13.00 60.77
N HIS A 129 2.45 -13.60 60.67
CA HIS A 129 1.90 -14.05 59.42
C HIS A 129 1.25 -12.93 58.66
N VAL A 130 1.54 -12.86 57.39
CA VAL A 130 0.59 -12.34 56.42
C VAL A 130 -0.45 -13.43 56.28
N ASP A 131 -1.60 -13.30 56.94
CA ASP A 131 -2.68 -14.26 56.80
C ASP A 131 -3.41 -14.07 55.48
N GLU A 132 -3.15 -14.94 54.52
CA GLU A 132 -4.09 -15.20 53.44
C GLU A 132 -5.26 -15.96 54.04
N MET A 133 -6.29 -15.26 54.47
CA MET A 133 -7.50 -15.91 54.92
C MET A 133 -8.37 -16.30 53.72
N ASN A 134 -8.53 -17.61 53.55
CA ASN A 134 -9.59 -18.24 52.74
C ASN A 134 -9.83 -17.60 51.38
N ASN A 135 -8.96 -17.94 50.43
CA ASN A 135 -9.17 -17.84 48.98
C ASN A 135 -9.74 -16.56 48.37
N ASP A 136 -10.49 -15.73 49.12
CA ASP A 136 -11.13 -14.54 48.55
C ASP A 136 -10.92 -13.25 49.35
N PHE A 137 -10.32 -13.27 50.55
CA PHE A 137 -10.11 -12.10 51.37
C PHE A 137 -8.73 -12.08 52.00
N PHE A 138 -7.87 -11.20 51.46
CA PHE A 138 -6.57 -10.92 52.05
C PHE A 138 -6.72 -9.92 53.20
N VAL A 139 -6.79 -10.41 54.40
CA VAL A 139 -6.60 -9.57 55.57
C VAL A 139 -5.12 -9.56 55.89
N TRP A 140 -4.48 -8.49 55.55
CA TRP A 140 -3.06 -8.38 55.76
C TRP A 140 -2.79 -7.95 57.21
N LYS A 141 -2.21 -8.83 58.00
CA LYS A 141 -1.77 -8.55 59.36
C LYS A 141 -0.27 -8.64 59.38
N GLN A 142 0.41 -7.47 59.47
CA GLN A 142 1.85 -7.45 59.55
C GLN A 142 2.26 -6.96 60.93
N GLU A 143 3.01 -7.75 61.68
CA GLU A 143 3.64 -7.36 62.94
C GLU A 143 5.09 -7.06 62.73
N LEU A 144 5.54 -5.90 63.16
CA LEU A 144 6.89 -5.45 63.10
C LEU A 144 7.45 -5.32 64.53
N ILE A 145 8.72 -5.69 64.69
CA ILE A 145 9.47 -5.34 65.90
C ILE A 145 10.50 -4.30 65.49
N LEU A 146 10.40 -3.15 66.07
CA LEU A 146 11.27 -2.00 65.79
C LEU A 146 11.98 -1.52 67.05
N PRO A 147 13.16 -0.95 66.91
CA PRO A 147 13.83 -0.27 68.02
C PRO A 147 12.91 0.84 68.59
N VAL A 148 13.07 1.12 69.90
CA VAL A 148 12.35 2.26 70.52
C VAL A 148 12.82 3.55 69.88
N GLY A 149 11.86 4.40 69.55
CA GLY A 149 12.08 5.69 68.92
C GLY A 149 11.00 6.06 67.89
N HIS A 150 11.22 7.11 67.19
CA HIS A 150 10.35 7.60 66.12
C HIS A 150 10.72 6.89 64.81
N HIS A 151 9.72 6.36 64.12
CA HIS A 151 9.88 5.67 62.83
C HIS A 151 8.86 6.20 61.82
N HIS A 152 9.34 6.51 60.65
CA HIS A 152 8.49 6.74 59.48
C HIS A 152 8.37 5.46 58.70
N LEU A 153 7.16 4.91 58.63
CA LEU A 153 6.91 3.66 57.92
C LEU A 153 6.39 3.96 56.52
N THR A 154 7.01 3.35 55.54
CA THR A 154 6.58 3.42 54.14
C THR A 154 6.23 2.00 53.68
N VAL A 155 5.00 1.80 53.19
CA VAL A 155 4.53 0.56 52.61
C VAL A 155 4.53 0.71 51.09
N THR A 156 5.31 -0.11 50.43
CA THR A 156 5.42 -0.08 48.98
C THR A 156 4.93 -1.38 48.37
N LYS A 157 4.20 -1.28 47.25
CA LYS A 157 3.78 -2.42 46.44
C LYS A 157 4.12 -2.13 44.99
N GLU A 158 4.85 -3.06 44.36
CA GLU A 158 5.27 -2.91 42.96
C GLU A 158 5.95 -1.56 42.69
N GLY A 159 6.85 -1.17 43.60
CA GLY A 159 7.59 0.09 43.50
C GLY A 159 6.80 1.38 43.80
N LYS A 160 5.50 1.27 44.15
CA LYS A 160 4.66 2.42 44.48
C LYS A 160 4.42 2.49 45.98
N THR A 161 4.58 3.65 46.59
CA THR A 161 4.12 3.89 47.97
C THR A 161 2.60 3.81 47.99
N VAL A 162 2.06 2.84 48.74
CA VAL A 162 0.63 2.64 48.92
C VAL A 162 0.12 3.17 50.25
N TRP A 163 0.99 3.32 51.21
CA TRP A 163 0.73 3.96 52.50
C TRP A 163 2.02 4.47 53.13
N GLU A 164 1.95 5.54 53.87
CA GLU A 164 3.04 6.03 54.71
C GLU A 164 2.48 6.65 56.00
N GLY A 165 3.26 6.63 57.08
CA GLY A 165 2.87 7.23 58.33
C GLY A 165 3.93 7.12 59.42
N ASP A 166 3.83 7.97 60.42
CA ASP A 166 4.75 8.05 61.55
C ASP A 166 4.26 7.21 62.74
N VAL A 167 5.19 6.56 63.43
CA VAL A 167 4.92 5.78 64.61
C VAL A 167 6.00 6.00 65.69
N ASP A 168 5.57 6.26 66.92
CA ASP A 168 6.46 6.30 68.08
C ASP A 168 6.46 4.94 68.77
N VAL A 169 7.55 4.26 68.63
CA VAL A 169 7.75 2.93 69.21
C VAL A 169 8.27 3.04 70.65
N GLN A 170 7.52 2.50 71.58
CA GLN A 170 7.86 2.53 73.01
C GLN A 170 8.21 1.09 73.51
N ALA A 171 9.11 1.00 74.46
CA ALA A 171 9.52 -0.25 75.04
C ALA A 171 8.35 -1.02 75.63
N ASN A 172 8.22 -2.30 75.29
CA ASN A 172 7.17 -3.19 75.77
C ASN A 172 5.75 -2.74 75.48
N LYS A 173 5.55 -1.85 74.47
CA LYS A 173 4.26 -1.42 73.96
C LYS A 173 4.00 -2.02 72.58
N LYS A 174 2.73 -2.14 72.23
CA LYS A 174 2.26 -2.48 70.90
C LYS A 174 1.49 -1.29 70.32
N VAL A 175 1.94 -0.82 69.21
CA VAL A 175 1.19 0.17 68.41
C VAL A 175 0.45 -0.60 67.30
N SER A 176 -0.86 -0.47 67.29
CA SER A 176 -1.69 -1.03 66.19
C SER A 176 -2.10 0.09 65.24
N ILE A 177 -1.79 -0.02 64.00
CA ILE A 177 -2.08 0.95 62.92
C ILE A 177 -3.13 0.30 61.99
N ASP A 178 -4.24 0.99 61.78
CA ASP A 178 -5.20 0.72 60.72
C ASP A 178 -4.89 1.62 59.54
N MET A 179 -4.20 1.08 58.54
CA MET A 179 -3.75 1.82 57.38
C MET A 179 -4.89 2.35 56.51
N ALA A 180 -6.02 1.62 56.49
CA ALA A 180 -7.21 2.03 55.73
C ALA A 180 -7.88 3.28 56.36
N LYS A 181 -7.87 3.38 57.69
CA LYS A 181 -8.43 4.51 58.43
C LYS A 181 -7.41 5.56 58.85
N ASN A 182 -6.15 5.29 58.51
CA ASN A 182 -5.01 6.11 58.98
C ASN A 182 -5.09 6.45 60.47
N SER A 183 -5.35 5.44 61.31
CA SER A 183 -5.49 5.57 62.74
C SER A 183 -4.57 4.62 63.51
N GLN A 184 -4.11 5.02 64.67
CA GLN A 184 -3.20 4.22 65.51
C GLN A 184 -3.67 4.16 66.96
N LYS A 185 -3.35 3.04 67.63
CA LYS A 185 -3.65 2.81 69.03
C LYS A 185 -2.48 2.11 69.73
N THR A 186 -1.98 2.70 70.81
CA THR A 186 -0.93 2.09 71.62
C THR A 186 -1.53 1.33 72.81
N THR A 187 -1.06 0.11 73.04
CA THR A 187 -1.47 -0.76 74.15
C THR A 187 -0.26 -1.39 74.81
N ASP A 188 -0.43 -1.86 76.05
CA ASP A 188 0.64 -2.64 76.69
C ASP A 188 0.90 -3.92 75.96
N TRP A 189 2.15 -4.31 75.88
CA TRP A 189 2.52 -5.62 75.36
C TRP A 189 2.13 -6.68 76.42
N PRO A 190 1.44 -7.75 76.04
CA PRO A 190 0.99 -8.72 77.01
C PRO A 190 2.17 -9.32 77.79
N ARG A 191 2.05 -9.36 79.11
CA ARG A 191 3.06 -9.96 79.98
C ARG A 191 3.24 -11.43 79.61
N GLY A 192 4.48 -11.86 79.36
CA GLY A 192 4.82 -13.26 79.05
C GLY A 192 4.79 -13.60 77.56
N ALA A 193 4.50 -12.65 76.69
CA ALA A 193 4.67 -12.86 75.25
C ALA A 193 6.15 -13.08 74.92
N LYS A 194 6.49 -14.29 74.47
CA LYS A 194 7.88 -14.62 74.07
C LYS A 194 8.13 -13.93 72.72
N LEU A 195 9.13 -13.12 72.66
CA LEU A 195 9.72 -12.63 71.39
C LEU A 195 10.54 -13.74 70.71
N SER A 196 9.89 -14.88 70.48
CA SER A 196 10.57 -16.09 69.99
C SER A 196 11.10 -15.98 68.57
N ASN A 197 10.69 -14.95 67.85
CA ASN A 197 11.02 -14.79 66.43
C ASN A 197 11.83 -13.51 66.16
N ILE A 198 12.40 -12.87 67.18
CA ILE A 198 13.38 -11.81 66.96
C ILE A 198 14.65 -12.43 66.38
N PRO A 199 15.23 -11.89 65.32
CA PRO A 199 16.50 -12.38 64.81
C PRO A 199 17.53 -12.36 65.96
N ARG A 200 18.15 -13.47 66.14
CA ARG A 200 19.30 -13.50 67.07
C ARG A 200 20.49 -12.83 66.40
N PHE A 201 20.55 -11.55 66.56
CA PHE A 201 21.79 -10.83 66.24
C PHE A 201 22.89 -11.33 67.13
N LYS A 202 24.08 -11.56 66.60
CA LYS A 202 25.24 -11.87 67.45
C LYS A 202 25.42 -10.75 68.44
N THR A 203 25.22 -11.03 69.71
CA THR A 203 25.43 -10.11 70.81
C THR A 203 26.88 -9.72 70.90
N GLY A 204 27.22 -8.44 70.96
CA GLY A 204 28.57 -8.03 71.32
C GLY A 204 29.10 -6.68 70.84
N VAL A 205 28.30 -5.83 70.18
CA VAL A 205 28.76 -4.48 69.83
C VAL A 205 27.71 -3.44 70.19
N ALA A 206 28.10 -2.44 70.95
CA ALA A 206 27.25 -1.32 71.36
C ALA A 206 26.80 -0.53 70.15
N SER A 207 25.51 -0.23 70.14
CA SER A 207 24.80 0.77 69.28
C SER A 207 25.57 1.16 67.98
N ALA A 208 25.68 0.28 67.05
CA ALA A 208 26.09 0.65 65.69
C ALA A 208 24.85 0.98 64.88
N THR A 209 24.82 2.13 64.29
CA THR A 209 23.85 2.44 63.24
C THR A 209 24.16 1.52 62.07
N ILE A 210 23.25 0.65 61.72
CA ILE A 210 23.47 -0.24 60.58
C ILE A 210 23.22 0.62 59.33
N ALA A 211 24.32 0.85 58.60
CA ALA A 211 24.21 1.43 57.27
C ALA A 211 23.64 0.41 56.31
N VAL A 212 22.55 0.75 55.67
CA VAL A 212 22.00 -0.02 54.55
C VAL A 212 22.54 0.60 53.29
N ALA A 213 23.05 -0.22 52.37
CA ALA A 213 23.53 0.30 51.10
C ALA A 213 22.36 0.95 50.33
N PRO A 214 22.57 2.11 49.73
CA PRO A 214 21.54 2.78 48.97
C PRO A 214 21.17 1.96 47.73
N VAL A 215 19.91 2.01 47.36
CA VAL A 215 19.49 1.52 46.06
C VAL A 215 20.12 2.37 44.97
N THR A 216 20.80 1.76 44.04
CA THR A 216 21.33 2.47 42.87
C THR A 216 20.66 1.93 41.62
N GLY A 217 20.54 2.79 40.59
CA GLY A 217 19.97 2.34 39.35
C GLY A 217 20.25 3.30 38.20
N SER A 218 20.35 2.75 37.02
CA SER A 218 20.37 3.46 35.74
C SER A 218 19.22 2.99 34.88
N PHE A 219 18.66 3.91 34.11
CA PHE A 219 17.58 3.65 33.17
C PHE A 219 17.73 4.53 31.95
N SER A 220 17.59 3.95 30.77
CA SER A 220 17.67 4.67 29.50
C SER A 220 16.82 4.00 28.43
N ALA A 221 16.42 4.77 27.43
CA ALA A 221 15.84 4.29 26.20
C ALA A 221 16.79 4.59 25.03
N SER A 222 16.95 3.67 24.12
CA SER A 222 17.78 3.84 22.92
C SER A 222 17.22 3.06 21.74
N PRO A 223 16.99 3.74 20.59
CA PRO A 223 17.05 5.19 20.37
C PRO A 223 15.90 5.94 21.08
N THR A 224 16.12 7.21 21.41
CA THR A 224 15.08 8.08 22.02
C THR A 224 14.14 8.70 20.98
N GLN A 225 14.45 8.57 19.70
CA GLN A 225 13.60 8.97 18.57
C GLN A 225 13.41 7.79 17.66
N ILE A 226 12.17 7.47 17.35
CA ILE A 226 11.78 6.36 16.48
C ILE A 226 10.71 6.82 15.48
N ASN A 227 10.62 6.14 14.34
CA ASN A 227 9.46 6.25 13.47
C ASN A 227 8.33 5.34 13.98
N CYS A 228 7.14 5.54 13.46
CA CYS A 228 5.99 4.69 13.77
C CYS A 228 6.27 3.23 13.40
N GLY A 229 6.13 2.34 14.37
CA GLY A 229 6.38 0.91 14.22
C GLY A 229 7.81 0.46 14.53
N ASP A 230 8.75 1.40 14.66
CA ASP A 230 10.11 1.08 15.09
C ASP A 230 10.15 0.72 16.58
N THR A 231 11.22 0.08 17.00
CA THR A 231 11.43 -0.35 18.39
C THR A 231 12.53 0.48 19.05
N SER A 232 12.27 0.93 20.28
CA SER A 232 13.27 1.44 21.20
C SER A 232 13.54 0.43 22.32
N ASN A 233 14.77 0.27 22.73
CA ASN A 233 15.15 -0.61 23.83
C ASN A 233 15.26 0.18 25.12
N LEU A 234 14.44 -0.16 26.10
CA LEU A 234 14.61 0.26 27.48
C LEU A 234 15.68 -0.61 28.13
N THR A 235 16.70 -0.02 28.70
CA THR A 235 17.79 -0.72 29.39
C THR A 235 17.92 -0.18 30.80
N TRP A 236 18.02 -1.08 31.78
CA TRP A 236 18.16 -0.73 33.17
C TRP A 236 19.09 -1.68 33.91
N GLN A 237 19.65 -1.16 34.99
CA GLN A 237 20.45 -1.92 35.92
C GLN A 237 20.27 -1.33 37.32
N THR A 238 20.03 -2.17 38.31
CA THR A 238 19.86 -1.76 39.71
C THR A 238 20.69 -2.61 40.65
N THR A 239 20.97 -2.08 41.82
CA THR A 239 21.61 -2.83 42.93
C THR A 239 20.84 -2.57 44.22
N GLU A 240 20.91 -3.52 45.17
CA GLU A 240 20.25 -3.45 46.48
C GLU A 240 18.74 -3.23 46.43
N THR A 241 18.11 -3.83 45.40
CA THR A 241 16.67 -3.71 45.16
C THR A 241 15.90 -4.97 45.52
N ILE A 242 14.67 -4.79 45.95
CA ILE A 242 13.68 -5.88 46.16
C ILE A 242 12.54 -5.81 45.14
N ASP A 243 12.34 -4.65 44.51
CA ASP A 243 11.31 -4.43 43.52
C ASP A 243 11.77 -3.40 42.50
N THR A 244 11.52 -3.69 41.24
CA THR A 244 11.78 -2.77 40.14
C THR A 244 10.60 -2.75 39.19
N ASN A 245 10.13 -1.55 38.85
CA ASN A 245 8.97 -1.35 38.01
C ASN A 245 9.24 -0.28 36.95
N ILE A 246 8.74 -0.51 35.75
CA ILE A 246 8.74 0.46 34.65
C ILE A 246 7.30 0.71 34.23
N SER A 247 6.89 1.98 34.17
CA SER A 247 5.54 2.35 33.73
C SER A 247 5.27 1.80 32.33
N ASN A 248 4.06 1.33 32.08
CA ASN A 248 3.62 0.70 30.83
C ASN A 248 4.33 -0.64 30.46
N VAL A 249 5.25 -1.12 31.32
CA VAL A 249 5.89 -2.44 31.18
C VAL A 249 5.51 -3.34 32.36
N GLY A 250 5.51 -2.80 33.58
CA GLY A 250 5.24 -3.53 34.81
C GLY A 250 6.48 -3.84 35.64
N ALA A 251 6.34 -4.84 36.52
CA ALA A 251 7.45 -5.33 37.34
C ALA A 251 8.49 -6.02 36.45
N VAL A 252 9.74 -5.70 36.68
CA VAL A 252 10.89 -6.22 35.91
C VAL A 252 12.00 -6.72 36.85
N GLN A 253 12.91 -7.48 36.30
CA GLN A 253 14.12 -7.93 37.00
C GLN A 253 15.03 -6.75 37.37
N PRO A 254 15.97 -6.90 38.30
CA PRO A 254 16.89 -5.82 38.70
C PRO A 254 17.72 -5.25 37.55
N SER A 255 17.97 -6.03 36.52
CA SER A 255 18.65 -5.59 35.31
C SER A 255 18.04 -6.24 34.09
N GLY A 256 18.04 -5.54 32.97
CA GLY A 256 17.50 -6.07 31.75
C GLY A 256 17.40 -5.07 30.61
N THR A 257 16.86 -5.59 29.50
CA THR A 257 16.51 -4.80 28.32
C THR A 257 15.16 -5.25 27.80
N GLN A 258 14.31 -4.31 27.46
CA GLN A 258 12.97 -4.56 26.92
C GLN A 258 12.71 -3.67 25.71
N GLY A 259 12.38 -4.28 24.58
CA GLY A 259 11.92 -3.56 23.39
C GLY A 259 10.51 -3.03 23.58
N VAL A 260 10.30 -1.77 23.18
CA VAL A 260 8.99 -1.10 23.20
C VAL A 260 8.76 -0.39 21.87
N SER A 261 7.54 -0.46 21.35
CA SER A 261 7.14 0.19 20.09
C SER A 261 5.87 1.05 20.34
N PRO A 262 6.00 2.16 21.05
CA PRO A 262 4.86 3.03 21.35
C PRO A 262 4.33 3.69 20.08
N LYS A 263 3.00 3.90 20.02
CA LYS A 263 2.34 4.58 18.89
C LYS A 263 2.32 6.10 18.99
N ALA A 264 2.69 6.62 20.16
CA ALA A 264 2.79 8.04 20.43
C ALA A 264 4.00 8.29 21.34
N THR A 265 4.50 9.50 21.36
CA THR A 265 5.57 9.90 22.29
C THR A 265 5.20 9.48 23.71
N THR A 266 6.01 8.61 24.31
CA THR A 266 5.73 7.97 25.58
C THR A 266 6.92 8.15 26.53
N THR A 267 6.63 8.59 27.74
CA THR A 267 7.59 8.62 28.83
C THR A 267 7.43 7.35 29.65
N TYR A 268 8.54 6.68 29.91
CA TYR A 268 8.65 5.52 30.78
C TYR A 268 9.29 5.95 32.09
N ASP A 269 8.54 5.76 33.19
CA ASP A 269 9.01 6.04 34.53
C ASP A 269 9.55 4.76 35.15
N PHE A 270 10.78 4.80 35.55
CA PHE A 270 11.48 3.73 36.22
C PHE A 270 11.50 3.97 37.72
N THR A 271 11.13 2.97 38.50
CA THR A 271 11.19 3.02 39.95
C THR A 271 11.75 1.71 40.48
N SER A 272 12.80 1.79 41.27
CA SER A 272 13.37 0.65 41.97
C SER A 272 13.42 0.90 43.46
N THR A 273 12.92 -0.05 44.25
CA THR A 273 12.75 0.07 45.69
C THR A 273 13.55 -1.00 46.41
N GLY A 274 14.26 -0.64 47.44
CA GLY A 274 14.96 -1.54 48.33
C GLY A 274 15.07 -0.98 49.73
N PRO A 275 15.68 -1.70 50.67
CA PRO A 275 15.83 -1.24 52.04
C PRO A 275 16.62 0.06 52.17
N GLY A 276 17.50 0.34 51.24
CA GLY A 276 18.31 1.57 51.22
C GLY A 276 17.63 2.75 50.53
N GLY A 277 16.33 2.66 50.22
CA GLY A 277 15.55 3.74 49.62
C GLY A 277 14.91 3.42 48.29
N VAL A 278 14.64 4.43 47.50
CA VAL A 278 14.00 4.36 46.19
C VAL A 278 14.82 5.14 45.17
N VAL A 279 15.07 4.55 44.04
CA VAL A 279 15.63 5.24 42.87
C VAL A 279 14.51 5.42 41.84
N LYS A 280 14.42 6.65 41.31
CA LYS A 280 13.48 6.99 40.22
C LYS A 280 14.27 7.62 39.08
N SER A 281 13.88 7.26 37.89
CA SER A 281 14.40 7.83 36.64
C SER A 281 13.31 7.77 35.57
N SER A 282 13.45 8.59 34.55
CA SER A 282 12.50 8.52 33.41
C SER A 282 13.26 8.65 32.10
N SER A 283 12.69 8.07 31.05
CA SER A 283 13.21 8.21 29.69
C SER A 283 12.03 8.32 28.72
N THR A 284 12.11 9.28 27.80
CA THR A 284 11.05 9.52 26.82
C THR A 284 11.45 8.97 25.46
N VAL A 285 10.59 8.18 24.87
CA VAL A 285 10.68 7.74 23.48
C VAL A 285 9.76 8.63 22.64
N ASN A 286 10.36 9.46 21.81
CA ASN A 286 9.66 10.34 20.89
C ASN A 286 9.31 9.58 19.62
N VAL A 287 8.04 9.55 19.26
CA VAL A 287 7.54 8.87 18.07
C VAL A 287 7.28 9.90 16.97
N ASN A 288 7.99 9.78 15.88
CA ASN A 288 7.67 10.50 14.67
C ASN A 288 6.46 9.83 14.00
N THR A 289 5.33 10.52 14.02
CA THR A 289 4.10 10.04 13.38
C THR A 289 3.91 10.61 11.96
N LYS A 290 4.74 11.58 11.56
CA LYS A 290 4.61 12.24 10.26
C LYS A 290 4.89 11.26 9.14
N VAL A 291 3.98 11.19 8.18
CA VAL A 291 4.16 10.50 6.92
C VAL A 291 4.56 11.50 5.85
N ASP A 292 5.63 11.26 5.12
CA ASP A 292 5.96 12.00 3.92
C ASP A 292 5.65 11.14 2.69
N ALA A 293 5.12 11.77 1.64
CA ALA A 293 4.78 11.10 0.39
C ALA A 293 5.11 11.98 -0.81
N SER A 294 5.47 11.37 -1.90
CA SER A 294 5.64 12.01 -3.21
C SER A 294 5.10 11.10 -4.31
N ILE A 295 4.55 11.69 -5.35
CA ILE A 295 4.09 11.00 -6.55
C ILE A 295 4.39 11.83 -7.78
N SER A 296 4.75 11.18 -8.88
CA SER A 296 5.01 11.84 -10.16
C SER A 296 4.59 10.96 -11.33
N ALA A 297 4.23 11.60 -12.44
CA ALA A 297 4.03 10.96 -13.74
C ALA A 297 5.21 11.32 -14.65
N ASN A 298 5.81 10.33 -15.30
CA ASN A 298 6.90 10.55 -16.24
C ASN A 298 6.76 9.63 -17.48
N PRO A 299 6.58 10.23 -18.67
CA PRO A 299 6.33 11.65 -18.93
C PRO A 299 4.99 12.13 -18.34
N SER A 300 4.87 13.42 -18.02
CA SER A 300 3.63 14.02 -17.50
C SER A 300 2.59 14.31 -18.59
N GLU A 301 3.00 14.21 -19.85
CA GLU A 301 2.14 14.34 -21.03
C GLU A 301 2.32 13.13 -21.94
N VAL A 302 1.22 12.59 -22.46
CA VAL A 302 1.16 11.41 -23.31
C VAL A 302 0.17 11.64 -24.44
N ARG A 303 0.42 11.01 -25.60
CA ARG A 303 -0.42 11.16 -26.78
C ARG A 303 -1.29 9.95 -27.02
N TYR A 304 -2.50 10.24 -27.47
CA TYR A 304 -3.46 9.25 -27.93
C TYR A 304 -4.03 9.67 -29.28
N ARG A 305 -3.94 8.82 -30.27
CA ARG A 305 -4.57 9.03 -31.58
C ARG A 305 -5.28 7.76 -32.02
N LYS A 306 -6.54 7.90 -32.35
CA LYS A 306 -7.38 6.81 -32.85
C LYS A 306 -8.06 7.24 -34.14
N ILE A 307 -8.05 6.38 -35.15
CA ILE A 307 -8.77 6.57 -36.40
C ILE A 307 -9.77 5.44 -36.53
N GLY A 308 -11.06 5.75 -36.61
CA GLY A 308 -12.10 4.75 -36.62
C GLY A 308 -12.03 3.82 -35.41
N ASP A 309 -11.81 2.54 -35.65
CA ASP A 309 -11.68 1.48 -34.62
C ASP A 309 -10.20 1.22 -34.21
N LYS A 310 -9.23 1.76 -34.97
CA LYS A 310 -7.80 1.48 -34.77
C LYS A 310 -7.11 2.56 -33.96
N VAL A 311 -6.40 2.15 -32.90
CA VAL A 311 -5.48 3.03 -32.16
C VAL A 311 -4.20 3.14 -32.94
N ILE A 312 -3.84 4.36 -33.35
CA ILE A 312 -2.64 4.67 -34.17
C ILE A 312 -1.47 5.04 -33.28
N THR A 313 -1.74 5.79 -32.21
CA THR A 313 -0.73 6.19 -31.22
C THR A 313 -1.32 6.04 -29.83
N GLN A 314 -0.58 5.37 -28.95
CA GLN A 314 -0.93 5.24 -27.55
C GLN A 314 0.37 5.23 -26.74
N ASP A 315 0.77 6.41 -26.29
CA ASP A 315 1.95 6.55 -25.45
C ASP A 315 1.65 6.02 -24.05
N SER A 316 2.69 5.78 -23.27
CA SER A 316 2.57 5.37 -21.88
C SER A 316 3.36 6.30 -20.95
N SER A 317 2.90 6.39 -19.71
CA SER A 317 3.59 7.08 -18.63
C SER A 317 3.82 6.13 -17.46
N THR A 318 4.85 6.39 -16.69
CA THR A 318 5.10 5.69 -15.44
C THR A 318 4.74 6.58 -14.27
N ILE A 319 3.75 6.18 -13.50
CA ILE A 319 3.41 6.79 -12.22
C ILE A 319 4.33 6.20 -11.17
N THR A 320 5.15 7.03 -10.53
CA THR A 320 6.10 6.62 -9.50
C THR A 320 5.78 7.32 -8.20
N TRP A 321 5.80 6.56 -7.09
CA TRP A 321 5.55 7.10 -5.77
C TRP A 321 6.57 6.61 -4.75
N LYS A 322 6.84 7.47 -3.77
CA LYS A 322 7.70 7.18 -2.63
C LYS A 322 7.07 7.72 -1.37
N THR A 323 7.19 6.95 -0.31
CA THR A 323 6.75 7.37 1.02
C THR A 323 7.86 7.14 2.04
N SER A 324 7.79 7.85 3.14
CA SER A 324 8.58 7.56 4.33
C SER A 324 7.69 7.55 5.56
N ASN A 325 8.00 6.67 6.49
CA ASN A 325 7.23 6.44 7.72
C ASN A 325 5.75 6.06 7.47
N ALA A 326 5.46 5.43 6.32
CA ALA A 326 4.17 4.86 5.99
C ALA A 326 4.19 3.33 6.13
N GLN A 327 3.08 2.74 6.50
CA GLN A 327 2.87 1.29 6.61
C GLN A 327 1.83 0.79 5.60
N ASP A 328 0.93 1.66 5.19
CA ASP A 328 -0.07 1.39 4.17
C ASP A 328 -0.10 2.53 3.14
N ALA A 329 -0.34 2.16 1.87
CA ALA A 329 -0.54 3.12 0.80
C ALA A 329 -1.67 2.68 -0.14
N THR A 330 -2.38 3.67 -0.70
CA THR A 330 -3.36 3.45 -1.77
C THR A 330 -3.13 4.43 -2.91
N LEU A 331 -3.23 3.94 -4.14
CA LEU A 331 -3.23 4.74 -5.36
C LEU A 331 -4.63 4.70 -5.97
N ASN A 332 -5.29 5.85 -6.09
CA ASN A 332 -6.68 5.97 -6.54
C ASN A 332 -7.64 5.02 -5.76
N GLY A 333 -7.41 4.86 -4.45
CA GLY A 333 -8.20 3.98 -3.58
C GLY A 333 -7.81 2.50 -3.61
N ASN A 334 -6.97 2.06 -4.53
CA ASN A 334 -6.48 0.69 -4.59
C ASN A 334 -5.22 0.52 -3.74
N LYS A 335 -5.16 -0.56 -2.95
CA LYS A 335 -3.97 -0.85 -2.14
C LYS A 335 -2.75 -1.10 -3.01
N VAL A 336 -1.64 -0.45 -2.64
CA VAL A 336 -0.33 -0.59 -3.29
C VAL A 336 0.77 -0.69 -2.24
N ASP A 337 1.96 -1.07 -2.66
CA ASP A 337 3.13 -1.00 -1.80
C ASP A 337 3.45 0.46 -1.44
N VAL A 338 4.05 0.68 -0.29
CA VAL A 338 4.37 2.04 0.21
C VAL A 338 5.32 2.81 -0.73
N ASN A 339 6.11 2.11 -1.52
CA ASN A 339 6.94 2.67 -2.59
C ASN A 339 6.77 1.82 -3.84
N GLY A 340 6.65 2.44 -5.00
CA GLY A 340 6.46 1.68 -6.22
C GLY A 340 6.31 2.51 -7.48
N SER A 341 5.99 1.82 -8.55
CA SER A 341 5.67 2.44 -9.83
C SER A 341 4.65 1.60 -10.59
N GLN A 342 3.85 2.26 -11.42
CA GLN A 342 2.86 1.65 -12.28
C GLN A 342 2.91 2.29 -13.66
N GLN A 343 3.02 1.50 -14.71
CA GLN A 343 2.86 1.96 -16.07
C GLN A 343 1.38 2.12 -16.41
N VAL A 344 1.03 3.24 -17.02
CA VAL A 344 -0.31 3.57 -17.49
C VAL A 344 -0.26 4.01 -18.95
N GLN A 345 -1.23 3.60 -19.73
CA GLN A 345 -1.34 3.99 -21.13
C GLN A 345 -2.21 5.24 -21.29
N ALA A 346 -1.90 6.03 -22.31
CA ALA A 346 -2.76 7.11 -22.74
C ALA A 346 -4.11 6.54 -23.20
N GLU A 347 -5.18 6.94 -22.52
CA GLU A 347 -6.54 6.57 -22.90
C GLU A 347 -7.47 7.70 -22.48
N PRO A 348 -8.23 8.30 -23.42
CA PRO A 348 -9.21 9.33 -23.07
C PRO A 348 -10.42 8.73 -22.35
N ALA A 349 -11.17 9.56 -21.63
CA ALA A 349 -12.40 9.17 -20.97
C ALA A 349 -13.46 8.69 -21.97
N ASP A 350 -13.47 9.29 -23.17
CA ASP A 350 -14.28 8.85 -24.31
C ASP A 350 -13.40 8.51 -25.51
N SER A 351 -13.22 7.22 -25.78
CA SER A 351 -12.53 6.68 -26.95
C SER A 351 -13.51 6.14 -28.02
N SER A 352 -14.80 6.45 -27.91
CA SER A 352 -15.81 6.01 -28.89
C SER A 352 -15.51 6.55 -30.28
N GLN A 353 -15.88 5.77 -31.31
CA GLN A 353 -15.64 6.14 -32.71
C GLN A 353 -16.38 7.43 -33.09
N VAL A 354 -15.71 8.26 -33.89
CA VAL A 354 -16.34 9.39 -34.58
C VAL A 354 -16.96 8.89 -35.88
N ALA A 355 -18.22 9.25 -36.15
CA ALA A 355 -18.89 8.83 -37.35
C ALA A 355 -18.27 9.44 -38.61
N GLU A 356 -18.35 8.72 -39.73
CA GLU A 356 -17.85 9.20 -41.04
C GLU A 356 -18.45 10.55 -41.39
N GLY A 357 -17.63 11.47 -41.83
CA GLY A 357 -18.04 12.83 -42.19
C GLY A 357 -18.17 13.83 -41.03
N GLN A 358 -18.00 13.38 -39.79
CA GLN A 358 -17.96 14.27 -38.63
C GLN A 358 -16.52 14.79 -38.40
N PRO A 359 -16.35 15.97 -37.78
CA PRO A 359 -15.02 16.47 -37.42
C PRO A 359 -14.36 15.57 -36.37
N ALA A 360 -13.05 15.51 -36.40
CA ALA A 360 -12.27 14.84 -35.37
C ALA A 360 -12.56 15.43 -33.99
N ARG A 361 -12.66 14.55 -32.98
CA ARG A 361 -12.76 14.96 -31.58
C ARG A 361 -11.36 15.12 -31.00
N THR A 362 -11.05 16.32 -30.51
CA THR A 362 -9.80 16.58 -29.80
C THR A 362 -9.82 15.90 -28.44
N VAL A 363 -8.70 15.30 -28.05
CA VAL A 363 -8.43 14.79 -26.72
C VAL A 363 -7.50 15.79 -26.03
N ASP A 364 -7.94 16.33 -24.91
CA ASP A 364 -7.19 17.27 -24.06
C ASP A 364 -7.71 17.13 -22.63
N GLU A 365 -7.18 16.13 -21.91
CA GLU A 365 -7.70 15.69 -20.63
C GLU A 365 -6.58 15.53 -19.60
N SER A 366 -6.86 15.87 -18.35
CA SER A 366 -5.96 15.59 -17.23
C SER A 366 -6.50 14.47 -16.36
N LYS A 367 -5.74 13.40 -16.21
CA LYS A 367 -6.02 12.31 -15.27
C LYS A 367 -5.20 12.53 -14.00
N THR A 368 -5.89 12.61 -12.87
CA THR A 368 -5.26 12.79 -11.56
C THR A 368 -5.06 11.43 -10.89
N TYR A 369 -3.85 11.18 -10.44
CA TYR A 369 -3.49 10.03 -9.61
C TYR A 369 -3.30 10.50 -8.19
N THR A 370 -4.07 9.96 -7.26
CA THR A 370 -4.04 10.33 -5.85
C THR A 370 -3.40 9.21 -5.04
N LEU A 371 -2.29 9.53 -4.39
CA LEU A 371 -1.61 8.67 -3.43
C LEU A 371 -2.05 9.06 -2.03
N ASN A 372 -2.57 8.11 -1.25
CA ASN A 372 -2.78 8.25 0.19
C ASN A 372 -1.87 7.26 0.90
N ALA A 373 -1.11 7.76 1.86
CA ALA A 373 -0.20 6.95 2.67
C ALA A 373 -0.52 7.18 4.15
N THR A 374 -0.52 6.10 4.94
CA THR A 374 -0.86 6.15 6.37
C THR A 374 0.06 5.28 7.19
N ASN A 375 0.11 5.55 8.50
CA ASN A 375 0.74 4.67 9.47
C ASN A 375 -0.20 4.39 10.66
N THR A 376 0.13 3.38 11.47
CA THR A 376 -0.68 2.95 12.62
C THR A 376 -0.63 3.91 13.80
N CYS A 377 0.18 4.96 13.74
CA CYS A 377 0.30 6.00 14.74
C CYS A 377 -0.57 7.25 14.44
N GLY A 378 -1.43 7.16 13.42
CA GLY A 378 -2.35 8.23 13.02
C GLY A 378 -1.75 9.24 12.03
N GLY A 379 -0.53 9.03 11.56
CA GLY A 379 0.04 9.85 10.50
C GLY A 379 -0.56 9.54 9.13
N SER A 380 -0.74 10.56 8.32
CA SER A 380 -1.23 10.44 6.95
C SER A 380 -0.63 11.50 6.04
N ALA A 381 -0.49 11.16 4.76
CA ALA A 381 -0.11 12.08 3.69
C ALA A 381 -0.91 11.77 2.43
N THR A 382 -1.36 12.82 1.76
CA THR A 382 -2.03 12.72 0.46
C THR A 382 -1.26 13.57 -0.55
N GLN A 383 -0.94 12.98 -1.71
CA GLN A 383 -0.24 13.64 -2.80
C GLN A 383 -0.91 13.28 -4.13
N THR A 384 -0.81 14.19 -5.09
CA THR A 384 -1.39 13.97 -6.41
C THR A 384 -0.36 14.20 -7.52
N ALA A 385 -0.49 13.43 -8.61
CA ALA A 385 0.19 13.66 -9.87
C ALA A 385 -0.84 13.73 -10.99
N ASN A 386 -0.64 14.66 -11.91
CA ASN A 386 -1.49 14.79 -13.08
C ASN A 386 -0.77 14.21 -14.31
N LEU A 387 -1.50 13.45 -15.09
CA LEU A 387 -1.11 12.96 -16.40
C LEU A 387 -1.99 13.63 -17.45
N HIS A 388 -1.39 14.44 -18.31
CA HIS A 388 -2.08 15.10 -19.40
C HIS A 388 -2.12 14.18 -20.63
N VAL A 389 -3.32 13.90 -21.13
CA VAL A 389 -3.55 13.08 -22.32
C VAL A 389 -4.02 13.99 -23.44
N THR A 390 -3.19 14.10 -24.49
CA THR A 390 -3.47 14.95 -25.66
C THR A 390 -3.64 14.10 -26.92
N GLY A 391 -4.35 14.61 -27.92
CA GLY A 391 -4.47 13.95 -29.22
C GLY A 391 -5.81 14.06 -29.89
N SER A 392 -6.26 12.98 -30.55
CA SER A 392 -7.51 12.99 -31.33
C SER A 392 -8.15 11.62 -31.46
N VAL A 393 -9.47 11.63 -31.60
CA VAL A 393 -10.26 10.51 -32.13
C VAL A 393 -10.86 10.98 -33.46
N GLU A 394 -10.45 10.37 -34.54
CA GLU A 394 -10.72 10.77 -35.92
C GLU A 394 -11.70 9.79 -36.58
N PRO A 395 -12.58 10.26 -37.45
CA PRO A 395 -13.36 9.36 -38.29
C PRO A 395 -12.45 8.60 -39.27
N ILE A 396 -12.91 7.49 -39.82
CA ILE A 396 -12.22 6.82 -40.92
C ILE A 396 -12.14 7.78 -42.10
N PRO A 397 -10.95 8.06 -42.68
CA PRO A 397 -10.82 8.96 -43.79
C PRO A 397 -11.65 8.53 -45.00
N ALA A 398 -12.48 9.42 -45.49
CA ALA A 398 -13.27 9.15 -46.68
C ALA A 398 -12.37 9.11 -47.92
N VAL A 399 -12.52 8.03 -48.72
CA VAL A 399 -11.90 7.94 -50.05
C VAL A 399 -12.99 8.13 -51.08
N VAL A 400 -12.89 9.24 -51.81
CA VAL A 400 -13.80 9.54 -52.93
C VAL A 400 -13.34 8.75 -54.15
N LEU A 401 -14.17 7.80 -54.53
CA LEU A 401 -13.90 6.93 -55.68
C LEU A 401 -14.84 7.31 -56.81
N GLN A 402 -14.27 7.81 -57.91
CA GLN A 402 -15.02 8.11 -59.14
C GLN A 402 -14.40 7.38 -60.30
N SER A 403 -15.22 6.93 -61.24
CA SER A 403 -14.76 6.36 -62.48
C SER A 403 -14.14 7.41 -63.37
N ILE A 404 -13.03 7.10 -63.99
CA ILE A 404 -12.27 7.97 -64.84
C ILE A 404 -12.68 7.71 -66.31
N PHE A 405 -13.12 8.74 -66.98
CA PHE A 405 -13.61 8.64 -68.37
C PHE A 405 -12.57 9.17 -69.36
N TYR A 406 -12.55 8.54 -70.53
CA TYR A 406 -11.59 8.83 -71.55
C TYR A 406 -12.21 9.26 -72.87
N PRO A 407 -11.52 10.13 -73.63
CA PRO A 407 -11.85 10.41 -75.02
C PRO A 407 -11.76 9.14 -75.88
N THR A 408 -12.41 9.16 -77.05
CA THR A 408 -12.31 8.05 -78.03
C THR A 408 -10.85 7.81 -78.43
N ASP A 409 -10.37 6.54 -78.34
CA ASP A 409 -9.07 6.05 -78.77
C ASP A 409 -7.88 6.64 -77.97
N TYR A 410 -8.13 7.17 -76.74
CA TYR A 410 -7.09 7.71 -75.83
C TYR A 410 -6.93 6.86 -74.59
N PRO A 411 -5.65 6.83 -74.07
CA PRO A 411 -4.37 7.31 -74.64
C PRO A 411 -4.01 6.61 -75.92
N ASP A 412 -3.46 7.33 -76.87
CA ASP A 412 -2.93 6.68 -78.08
C ASP A 412 -1.52 6.10 -77.89
N LYS A 413 -1.06 5.23 -78.84
CA LYS A 413 0.24 4.56 -78.74
C LYS A 413 1.44 5.50 -78.84
N LYS A 414 1.29 6.62 -79.52
CA LYS A 414 2.39 7.59 -79.77
C LYS A 414 2.53 8.56 -78.62
N ASN A 415 1.39 8.86 -77.94
CA ASN A 415 1.33 9.84 -76.84
C ASN A 415 0.60 9.19 -75.66
N PRO A 416 1.22 8.26 -74.93
CA PRO A 416 0.55 7.52 -73.83
C PRO A 416 0.25 8.44 -72.63
N GLN A 417 0.85 9.63 -72.56
CA GLN A 417 0.61 10.60 -71.50
C GLN A 417 -0.64 11.45 -71.74
N VAL A 418 -1.20 11.45 -72.94
CA VAL A 418 -2.34 12.27 -73.35
C VAL A 418 -3.66 11.51 -73.13
N GLY A 419 -4.76 12.22 -72.97
CA GLY A 419 -6.11 11.65 -72.87
C GLY A 419 -6.70 11.63 -71.46
N LEU A 420 -5.93 11.97 -70.46
CA LEU A 420 -6.45 12.23 -69.14
C LEU A 420 -6.75 13.73 -69.01
N VAL A 421 -8.00 14.11 -69.19
CA VAL A 421 -8.42 15.55 -69.22
C VAL A 421 -8.41 16.16 -67.81
N LYS A 422 -8.43 17.48 -67.69
CA LYS A 422 -8.23 18.21 -66.44
C LYS A 422 -9.21 17.83 -65.32
N SER A 423 -10.51 17.64 -65.65
CA SER A 423 -11.48 17.18 -64.63
C SER A 423 -11.11 15.86 -64.06
N GLN A 424 -10.68 14.87 -64.90
CA GLN A 424 -10.29 13.53 -64.49
C GLN A 424 -8.98 13.52 -63.73
N GLN A 425 -8.08 14.46 -63.99
CA GLN A 425 -6.88 14.69 -63.19
C GLN A 425 -7.24 15.18 -61.78
N LEU A 426 -8.23 16.10 -61.65
CA LEU A 426 -8.75 16.58 -60.35
C LEU A 426 -9.40 15.45 -59.53
N ASP A 427 -10.19 14.60 -60.18
CA ASP A 427 -10.77 13.42 -59.57
C ASP A 427 -9.73 12.49 -59.00
N LEU A 428 -8.68 12.21 -59.79
CA LEU A 428 -7.55 11.38 -59.36
C LEU A 428 -6.69 12.05 -58.28
N ALA A 429 -6.52 13.36 -58.31
CA ALA A 429 -5.83 14.11 -57.26
C ALA A 429 -6.63 14.06 -55.94
N THR A 430 -7.97 14.20 -56.02
CA THR A 430 -8.87 14.03 -54.86
C THR A 430 -8.81 12.63 -54.31
N LEU A 431 -8.85 11.60 -55.17
CA LEU A 431 -8.67 10.20 -54.79
C LEU A 431 -7.33 9.99 -54.08
N ALA A 432 -6.23 10.46 -54.66
CA ALA A 432 -4.89 10.30 -54.10
C ALA A 432 -4.79 10.96 -52.72
N GLY A 433 -5.33 12.17 -52.54
CA GLY A 433 -5.38 12.86 -51.26
C GLY A 433 -6.15 12.12 -50.20
N GLY A 434 -7.33 11.60 -50.54
CA GLY A 434 -8.14 10.76 -49.65
C GLY A 434 -7.48 9.43 -49.30
N PHE A 435 -6.91 8.77 -50.31
CA PHE A 435 -6.26 7.47 -50.13
C PHE A 435 -4.99 7.54 -49.27
N LYS A 436 -4.19 8.60 -49.39
CA LYS A 436 -3.04 8.82 -48.49
C LYS A 436 -3.46 8.90 -47.02
N LYS A 437 -4.53 9.63 -46.73
CA LYS A 437 -5.09 9.69 -45.37
C LYS A 437 -5.65 8.33 -44.93
N TYR A 438 -6.30 7.59 -45.86
CA TYR A 438 -6.83 6.27 -45.59
C TYR A 438 -5.72 5.25 -45.25
N LEU A 439 -4.54 5.38 -45.86
CA LEU A 439 -3.37 4.53 -45.57
C LEU A 439 -2.83 4.71 -44.13
N GLU A 440 -3.12 5.84 -43.48
CA GLU A 440 -2.82 5.97 -42.06
C GLU A 440 -3.72 5.08 -41.19
N TYR A 441 -4.96 4.89 -41.63
CA TYR A 441 -5.91 3.97 -40.99
C TYR A 441 -5.67 2.52 -41.37
N ASP A 442 -5.48 2.26 -42.66
CA ASP A 442 -5.23 0.92 -43.20
C ASP A 442 -4.00 0.90 -44.12
N PRO A 443 -2.81 0.67 -43.53
CA PRO A 443 -1.55 0.65 -44.29
C PRO A 443 -1.49 -0.42 -45.39
N ASP A 444 -2.31 -1.45 -45.29
CA ASP A 444 -2.33 -2.56 -46.26
C ASP A 444 -3.33 -2.35 -47.40
N ALA A 445 -4.11 -1.28 -47.33
CA ALA A 445 -5.09 -0.95 -48.37
C ALA A 445 -4.42 -0.76 -49.73
N LYS A 446 -5.16 -1.09 -50.78
CA LYS A 446 -4.75 -0.97 -52.20
C LYS A 446 -5.90 -0.41 -53.03
N LEU A 447 -5.53 0.26 -54.10
CA LEU A 447 -6.46 0.62 -55.16
C LEU A 447 -6.35 -0.39 -56.32
N SER A 448 -7.47 -0.99 -56.73
CA SER A 448 -7.55 -1.77 -57.97
C SER A 448 -8.15 -0.87 -59.05
N VAL A 449 -7.39 -0.63 -60.10
CA VAL A 449 -7.80 0.17 -61.25
C VAL A 449 -8.16 -0.77 -62.38
N GLU A 450 -9.44 -0.74 -62.82
CA GLU A 450 -10.01 -1.64 -63.81
C GLU A 450 -10.45 -0.84 -65.04
N ALA A 451 -9.80 -1.00 -66.20
CA ALA A 451 -10.15 -0.21 -67.38
C ALA A 451 -10.85 -1.01 -68.47
N PHE A 452 -11.73 -0.31 -69.13
CA PHE A 452 -12.61 -0.82 -70.18
C PHE A 452 -12.49 0.04 -71.44
N ALA A 453 -12.83 -0.56 -72.58
CA ALA A 453 -12.99 0.14 -73.86
C ALA A 453 -14.42 -0.06 -74.38
N ASP A 454 -14.88 0.83 -75.22
CA ASP A 454 -16.15 0.65 -75.90
C ASP A 454 -16.07 -0.49 -76.98
N VAL A 455 -17.19 -0.93 -77.45
CA VAL A 455 -17.25 -2.14 -78.31
C VAL A 455 -16.70 -1.97 -79.70
N ARG A 456 -16.34 -0.73 -80.12
CA ARG A 456 -15.81 -0.45 -81.44
C ARG A 456 -14.34 -0.90 -81.54
N GLY A 457 -13.91 -1.27 -82.75
CA GLY A 457 -12.51 -1.76 -82.95
C GLY A 457 -12.31 -3.24 -82.71
N SER A 458 -11.08 -3.72 -82.96
CA SER A 458 -10.72 -5.12 -82.70
C SER A 458 -10.58 -5.45 -81.23
N LYS A 459 -10.53 -6.71 -80.88
CA LYS A 459 -10.30 -7.16 -79.50
C LYS A 459 -8.95 -6.73 -79.03
N ASP A 460 -7.92 -6.97 -79.82
CA ASP A 460 -6.53 -6.66 -79.48
C ASP A 460 -6.29 -5.15 -79.29
N HIS A 461 -6.86 -4.32 -80.19
CA HIS A 461 -6.81 -2.87 -80.08
C HIS A 461 -7.42 -2.37 -78.77
N ASN A 462 -8.59 -2.92 -78.39
CA ASN A 462 -9.30 -2.52 -77.17
C ASN A 462 -8.57 -3.04 -75.90
N GLN A 463 -7.94 -4.21 -76.01
CA GLN A 463 -7.11 -4.71 -74.88
C GLN A 463 -5.91 -3.77 -74.65
N ASP A 464 -5.12 -3.51 -75.68
CA ASP A 464 -4.01 -2.54 -75.63
C ASP A 464 -4.43 -1.15 -75.14
N LEU A 465 -5.63 -0.69 -75.57
CA LEU A 465 -6.15 0.62 -75.16
C LEU A 465 -6.51 0.65 -73.67
N SER A 466 -7.14 -0.41 -73.16
CA SER A 466 -7.45 -0.49 -71.74
C SER A 466 -6.20 -0.65 -70.87
N GLU A 467 -5.17 -1.35 -71.34
CA GLU A 467 -3.84 -1.39 -70.68
C GLU A 467 -3.21 0.00 -70.58
N ARG A 468 -3.21 0.81 -71.62
CA ARG A 468 -2.71 2.19 -71.57
C ARG A 468 -3.54 3.05 -70.61
N ARG A 469 -4.84 2.84 -70.47
CA ARG A 469 -5.70 3.56 -69.51
C ARG A 469 -5.32 3.28 -68.07
N VAL A 470 -5.19 1.99 -67.71
CA VAL A 470 -4.78 1.65 -66.36
C VAL A 470 -3.38 2.16 -66.03
N GLU A 471 -2.43 2.06 -66.99
CA GLU A 471 -1.07 2.52 -66.80
C GLU A 471 -1.02 4.05 -66.63
N ARG A 472 -1.82 4.77 -67.43
CA ARG A 472 -1.87 6.25 -67.30
C ARG A 472 -2.41 6.71 -65.95
N ILE A 473 -3.44 6.02 -65.41
CA ILE A 473 -3.98 6.30 -64.07
C ILE A 473 -2.93 5.93 -63.03
N LYS A 474 -2.34 4.75 -63.13
CA LYS A 474 -1.28 4.32 -62.20
C LYS A 474 -0.14 5.32 -62.14
N GLN A 475 0.37 5.70 -63.31
CA GLN A 475 1.45 6.70 -63.37
C GLN A 475 1.03 8.03 -62.68
N TYR A 476 -0.18 8.51 -63.00
CA TYR A 476 -0.69 9.75 -62.36
C TYR A 476 -0.77 9.65 -60.84
N LEU A 477 -1.29 8.53 -60.31
CA LEU A 477 -1.39 8.29 -58.88
C LEU A 477 0.01 8.18 -58.22
N VAL A 478 0.98 7.58 -58.92
CA VAL A 478 2.38 7.53 -58.46
C VAL A 478 2.99 8.94 -58.43
N ASP A 479 2.75 9.74 -59.46
CA ASP A 479 3.20 11.16 -59.53
C ASP A 479 2.57 11.98 -58.40
N GLN A 480 1.33 11.62 -57.95
CA GLN A 480 0.69 12.17 -56.78
C GLN A 480 1.23 11.61 -55.46
N GLY A 481 2.26 10.71 -55.49
CA GLY A 481 2.93 10.15 -54.31
C GLY A 481 2.27 8.95 -53.70
N ILE A 482 1.44 8.21 -54.43
CA ILE A 482 0.95 6.86 -54.04
C ILE A 482 2.01 5.86 -54.48
N SER A 483 2.46 5.00 -53.57
CA SER A 483 3.42 3.94 -53.87
C SER A 483 2.85 2.96 -54.92
N ALA A 484 3.67 2.57 -55.90
CA ALA A 484 3.25 1.71 -57.01
C ALA A 484 2.72 0.32 -56.55
N ASP A 485 3.22 -0.19 -55.46
CA ASP A 485 2.78 -1.47 -54.83
C ASP A 485 1.36 -1.39 -54.24
N LYS A 486 0.85 -0.19 -53.99
CA LYS A 486 -0.51 0.07 -53.53
C LYS A 486 -1.53 0.15 -54.66
N ILE A 487 -1.08 0.01 -55.93
CA ILE A 487 -1.96 0.12 -57.10
C ILE A 487 -1.90 -1.18 -57.89
N GLN A 488 -3.04 -1.88 -57.94
CA GLN A 488 -3.27 -3.02 -58.79
C GLN A 488 -3.98 -2.57 -60.07
N THR A 489 -3.66 -3.21 -61.19
CA THR A 489 -4.26 -2.84 -62.49
C THR A 489 -4.86 -4.06 -63.17
N ALA A 490 -6.01 -3.87 -63.82
CA ALA A 490 -6.66 -4.87 -64.66
C ALA A 490 -7.25 -4.20 -65.91
N ALA A 491 -6.97 -4.76 -67.07
CA ALA A 491 -7.45 -4.26 -68.35
C ALA A 491 -8.38 -5.30 -68.99
N TYR A 492 -9.60 -4.89 -69.32
CA TYR A 492 -10.64 -5.79 -69.82
C TYR A 492 -11.01 -5.58 -71.27
N GLY A 493 -10.37 -4.64 -71.97
CA GLY A 493 -10.71 -4.30 -73.33
C GLY A 493 -12.21 -4.01 -73.48
N LYS A 494 -12.85 -4.66 -74.46
CA LYS A 494 -14.30 -4.57 -74.70
C LYS A 494 -15.07 -5.82 -74.19
N GLU A 495 -14.44 -6.68 -73.41
CA GLU A 495 -15.03 -7.97 -72.99
C GLU A 495 -16.10 -7.84 -71.93
N ARG A 496 -16.10 -6.71 -71.18
CA ARG A 496 -17.07 -6.44 -70.10
C ARG A 496 -17.76 -5.08 -70.30
N PRO A 497 -18.58 -4.95 -71.37
CA PRO A 497 -19.28 -3.70 -71.59
C PRO A 497 -20.37 -3.50 -70.56
N MET A 498 -20.55 -2.25 -70.10
CA MET A 498 -21.69 -1.88 -69.28
C MET A 498 -22.98 -2.05 -70.13
N PRO A 499 -23.99 -2.72 -69.60
CA PRO A 499 -25.27 -2.88 -70.30
C PRO A 499 -25.93 -1.50 -70.61
N LYS A 500 -26.63 -1.40 -71.74
CA LYS A 500 -27.32 -0.11 -72.09
C LYS A 500 -28.38 0.29 -71.07
N GLY A 501 -29.04 -0.68 -70.39
CA GLY A 501 -29.98 -0.43 -69.32
C GLY A 501 -29.33 0.24 -68.12
N ASP A 502 -28.13 -0.22 -67.73
CA ASP A 502 -27.39 0.34 -66.60
C ASP A 502 -26.91 1.75 -66.92
N VAL A 503 -26.44 2.01 -68.13
CA VAL A 503 -26.08 3.37 -68.57
C VAL A 503 -27.32 4.29 -68.52
N LYS A 504 -28.45 3.83 -68.97
CA LYS A 504 -29.71 4.62 -68.88
C LYS A 504 -30.05 4.96 -67.43
N ASN A 505 -29.99 3.96 -66.52
CA ASN A 505 -30.26 4.20 -65.09
C ASN A 505 -29.22 5.17 -64.49
N LEU A 506 -27.93 5.05 -64.82
CA LEU A 506 -26.91 5.98 -64.39
C LEU A 506 -27.15 7.38 -64.91
N GLU A 507 -27.56 7.55 -66.15
CA GLU A 507 -27.90 8.87 -66.70
C GLU A 507 -29.14 9.49 -66.02
N GLU A 508 -30.17 8.69 -65.73
CA GLU A 508 -31.40 9.18 -65.08
C GLU A 508 -31.14 9.63 -63.62
N THR A 509 -30.18 9.01 -62.95
CA THR A 509 -29.84 9.28 -61.54
C THR A 509 -28.57 10.14 -61.38
N ASN A 510 -27.96 10.56 -62.49
CA ASN A 510 -26.70 11.29 -62.46
C ASN A 510 -26.84 12.68 -61.85
N PRO A 511 -26.25 12.99 -60.69
CA PRO A 511 -26.35 14.31 -60.05
C PRO A 511 -25.62 15.40 -60.84
N ASN A 512 -24.75 15.04 -61.80
CA ASN A 512 -23.98 15.96 -62.61
C ASN A 512 -24.74 16.40 -63.89
N GLN A 513 -25.95 15.96 -64.10
CA GLN A 513 -26.75 16.37 -65.25
C GLN A 513 -27.09 17.84 -65.23
N PRO A 514 -26.89 18.58 -66.33
CA PRO A 514 -27.36 19.97 -66.39
C PRO A 514 -28.89 20.02 -66.34
N PRO A 515 -29.48 21.07 -65.75
CA PRO A 515 -30.96 21.19 -65.53
C PRO A 515 -31.83 21.07 -66.76
N LYS A 516 -31.24 21.10 -67.94
CA LYS A 516 -31.88 20.88 -69.22
C LYS A 516 -31.12 19.80 -69.98
N ALA A 517 -31.36 18.54 -69.60
CA ALA A 517 -30.79 17.40 -70.33
C ALA A 517 -31.30 17.43 -71.77
N ARG A 518 -30.40 17.57 -72.74
CA ARG A 518 -30.71 17.25 -74.12
C ARG A 518 -31.02 15.75 -74.15
N LEU A 519 -32.09 15.33 -74.87
CA LEU A 519 -32.27 13.92 -75.24
C LEU A 519 -31.03 13.47 -75.99
N ARG A 520 -30.21 12.71 -75.32
CA ARG A 520 -28.90 12.28 -75.84
C ARG A 520 -29.09 10.99 -76.64
N ASN A 521 -28.19 10.78 -77.58
CA ASN A 521 -28.08 9.54 -78.30
C ASN A 521 -27.61 8.44 -77.29
N VAL A 522 -28.55 7.59 -76.85
CA VAL A 522 -28.28 6.46 -75.94
C VAL A 522 -27.08 5.63 -76.38
N THR A 523 -26.81 5.53 -77.68
CA THR A 523 -25.66 4.83 -78.19
C THR A 523 -24.35 5.61 -77.96
N GLY A 524 -24.37 6.93 -78.06
CA GLY A 524 -23.24 7.78 -77.77
C GLY A 524 -22.88 7.76 -76.27
N ASP A 525 -23.89 7.87 -75.43
CA ASP A 525 -23.72 7.74 -73.96
C ASP A 525 -23.17 6.36 -73.59
N TRP A 526 -23.72 5.30 -74.17
CA TRP A 526 -23.23 3.95 -73.96
C TRP A 526 -21.75 3.76 -74.33
N TYR A 527 -21.27 4.36 -75.43
CA TYR A 527 -19.86 4.36 -75.79
C TYR A 527 -19.05 5.17 -74.77
N ALA A 528 -19.52 6.32 -74.36
CA ALA A 528 -18.81 7.17 -73.41
C ALA A 528 -18.62 6.47 -72.05
N TYR A 529 -19.66 5.86 -71.53
CA TYR A 529 -19.60 5.10 -70.28
C TYR A 529 -18.71 3.88 -70.35
N ASN A 530 -18.54 3.27 -71.50
CA ASN A 530 -17.66 2.14 -71.71
C ASN A 530 -16.19 2.55 -71.96
N ARG A 531 -15.89 3.82 -72.15
CA ARG A 531 -14.54 4.36 -72.17
C ARG A 531 -14.12 4.86 -70.79
N ARG A 532 -14.10 3.95 -69.83
CA ARG A 532 -13.83 4.31 -68.45
C ARG A 532 -12.76 3.43 -67.79
N ALA A 533 -12.32 3.87 -66.67
CA ALA A 533 -11.66 3.02 -65.69
C ALA A 533 -12.35 3.20 -64.34
N ASP A 534 -12.70 2.08 -63.73
CA ASP A 534 -13.28 2.01 -62.41
C ASP A 534 -12.18 1.83 -61.39
N VAL A 535 -12.38 2.37 -60.17
CA VAL A 535 -11.44 2.19 -59.07
C VAL A 535 -12.15 1.48 -57.93
N VAL A 536 -11.49 0.47 -57.36
CA VAL A 536 -11.96 -0.31 -56.22
C VAL A 536 -10.99 -0.16 -55.08
N LEU A 537 -11.48 0.20 -53.91
CA LEU A 537 -10.68 0.21 -52.67
C LEU A 537 -10.67 -1.17 -52.04
N LEU A 538 -9.50 -1.78 -51.92
CA LEU A 538 -9.30 -3.08 -51.29
C LEU A 538 -8.74 -2.92 -49.85
N PRO A 539 -9.09 -3.76 -48.90
CA PRO A 539 -9.97 -4.95 -49.04
C PRO A 539 -11.48 -4.65 -48.92
N SER A 540 -11.89 -3.42 -48.66
CA SER A 540 -13.29 -3.04 -48.40
C SER A 540 -14.24 -3.39 -49.57
N GLY A 541 -13.72 -3.46 -50.80
CA GLY A 541 -14.50 -3.69 -52.00
C GLY A 541 -15.37 -2.47 -52.41
N LYS A 542 -15.17 -1.29 -51.81
CA LYS A 542 -15.88 -0.05 -52.17
C LYS A 542 -15.47 0.32 -53.61
N LYS A 543 -16.45 0.44 -54.48
CA LYS A 543 -16.27 0.75 -55.92
C LYS A 543 -16.50 2.24 -56.21
N SER A 544 -15.84 2.70 -57.27
CA SER A 544 -16.07 4.02 -57.80
C SER A 544 -17.54 4.23 -58.28
N THR A 545 -18.04 5.45 -58.05
CA THR A 545 -19.28 5.89 -58.66
C THR A 545 -19.05 6.09 -60.16
N GLN A 546 -19.97 5.59 -60.96
CA GLN A 546 -19.84 5.57 -62.42
C GLN A 546 -20.59 6.69 -63.13
N TYR A 547 -20.84 7.79 -62.37
CA TYR A 547 -21.54 8.94 -62.99
C TYR A 547 -20.63 9.72 -63.91
N TYR A 548 -21.12 9.92 -65.14
CA TYR A 548 -20.41 10.71 -66.12
C TYR A 548 -20.38 12.19 -65.68
N PRO A 549 -19.25 12.88 -65.80
CA PRO A 549 -19.08 14.26 -65.30
C PRO A 549 -19.62 15.30 -66.28
N HIS A 550 -20.92 15.33 -66.51
CA HIS A 550 -21.60 16.24 -67.45
C HIS A 550 -21.41 17.72 -67.11
N ASN A 551 -21.17 18.02 -65.84
CA ASN A 551 -20.93 19.39 -65.33
C ASN A 551 -19.48 19.83 -65.52
N ALA A 552 -18.58 18.98 -65.93
CA ALA A 552 -17.20 19.36 -66.19
C ALA A 552 -17.06 20.10 -67.55
N ASP A 553 -16.23 21.12 -67.59
CA ASP A 553 -16.01 21.95 -68.77
C ASP A 553 -15.47 21.15 -69.97
N ASP A 554 -14.71 20.07 -69.68
CA ASP A 554 -14.10 19.16 -70.64
C ASP A 554 -14.94 17.90 -70.93
N SER A 555 -16.17 17.79 -70.37
CA SER A 555 -17.02 16.62 -70.53
C SER A 555 -17.33 16.28 -71.98
N ASN A 556 -17.51 17.28 -72.81
CA ASN A 556 -17.75 17.08 -74.25
C ASN A 556 -16.56 16.44 -75.00
N ILE A 557 -15.34 16.64 -74.52
CA ILE A 557 -14.12 16.05 -75.07
C ILE A 557 -14.11 14.55 -74.83
N MET A 558 -14.50 14.11 -73.63
CA MET A 558 -14.60 12.69 -73.27
C MET A 558 -15.78 12.03 -73.90
N TRP A 559 -16.90 12.76 -74.16
CA TRP A 559 -18.12 12.20 -74.72
C TRP A 559 -17.97 11.90 -76.21
N GLN A 560 -17.40 12.86 -77.01
CA GLN A 560 -17.23 12.73 -78.45
C GLN A 560 -16.08 13.60 -78.96
N ILE A 561 -14.97 13.04 -79.39
CA ILE A 561 -13.90 13.79 -80.04
C ILE A 561 -13.73 13.30 -81.48
N PRO A 562 -14.03 14.13 -82.48
CA PRO A 562 -13.55 13.90 -83.83
C PRO A 562 -12.03 13.96 -83.91
N LYS A 563 -11.35 13.07 -84.66
CA LYS A 563 -9.88 13.02 -84.86
C LYS A 563 -9.16 14.35 -85.06
N PRO A 564 -9.75 15.42 -85.69
CA PRO A 564 -9.10 16.70 -85.85
C PRO A 564 -8.98 17.60 -84.58
N ALA A 565 -9.69 17.26 -83.50
CA ALA A 565 -9.69 18.03 -82.27
C ALA A 565 -8.57 17.68 -81.25
N LEU A 566 -7.70 16.74 -81.62
CA LEU A 566 -6.58 16.29 -80.77
C LEU A 566 -5.63 17.41 -80.30
N LYS A 567 -5.39 18.40 -81.13
CA LYS A 567 -4.56 19.56 -80.78
C LYS A 567 -5.17 20.42 -79.64
N LYS A 568 -6.48 20.38 -79.46
CA LYS A 568 -7.14 21.09 -78.35
C LYS A 568 -7.05 20.34 -76.99
N VAL A 569 -6.94 19.01 -77.02
CA VAL A 569 -6.78 18.20 -75.80
C VAL A 569 -5.37 18.42 -75.21
N GLU A 570 -4.36 18.50 -76.08
CA GLU A 570 -2.97 18.80 -75.66
C GLU A 570 -2.80 20.19 -75.05
N ALA A 571 -3.59 21.19 -75.51
CA ALA A 571 -3.59 22.55 -75.00
C ALA A 571 -4.37 22.75 -73.66
N ALA A 572 -5.18 21.73 -73.28
CA ALA A 572 -5.95 21.73 -72.02
C ALA A 572 -5.28 20.93 -70.88
N GLN A 573 -4.16 20.32 -71.17
CA GLN A 573 -3.27 19.69 -70.19
C GLN A 573 -2.16 20.65 -69.75
#